data_9d8443357275a510ed5a2ddefaf605b4
#
_entry.id   9d8443357275a510ed5a2ddefaf605b4
#
_cell.length_a   1.000
_cell.length_b   1.000
_cell.length_c   1.000
_cell.angle_alpha   90.00
_cell.angle_beta   90.00
_cell.angle_gamma   90.00
#
_symmetry.space_group_name_H-M   'P 1'
#
loop_
_entity.id
_entity.type
_entity.pdbx_description
1 polymer ?
#
loop_
_entity_poly.entity_id
_entity_poly.type
_entity_poly.pdbx_seq_one_letter_code
_entity_poly.pdbx_strand_id
1 'polypeptide(L)'
;MTNKQTKKPGVKRKIHGFRILTLFMAIIVGFEFVGTAVGAIAISTLLKGTPQFKLDDFTNFQSTIVLDANGTKIADVGQTLRENVVYNQIPEAMVDAFLSIEDSRYFSHNGFDIPRFTKSIIETVLHGSMQGGSTFTMQLVKLTYFVDDEAGTSKTKNIQYKVQQIALAMELEKNSSKEDIFTMYLNKMNFGGVGNIRGVQKASLQYFGKNVWELNLAECAMLAGVINSPYTFDPHNYLDKATARRNTVLDMMVYHGYITQEECDLAKSIKVEDLLIDAKSTINTDYTYQAYIDAALKEAREVTGLDPMNVSMEIHTNMNPTVQAQLESIQAGTGGIDFPD
;
A
#
# COMPACT_ATOMS: atom_id res chain seq x y z
N MET A 1 28.74 7.12 98.41
CA MET A 1 27.43 7.51 97.81
C MET A 1 27.61 7.51 96.31
N THR A 2 27.19 6.45 95.63
CA THR A 2 27.35 6.23 94.18
C THR A 2 26.01 6.45 93.49
N ASN A 3 25.95 7.47 92.64
CA ASN A 3 24.76 7.91 91.92
C ASN A 3 24.58 7.06 90.66
N LYS A 4 23.61 6.14 90.65
CA LYS A 4 23.22 5.32 89.48
C LYS A 4 22.29 6.12 88.62
N GLN A 5 22.81 6.61 87.48
CA GLN A 5 21.96 7.17 86.42
C GLN A 5 21.25 6.03 85.69
N THR A 6 19.93 5.98 85.77
CA THR A 6 19.06 5.05 85.02
C THR A 6 18.91 5.55 83.59
N LYS A 7 19.48 4.86 82.60
CA LYS A 7 19.21 5.09 81.18
C LYS A 7 17.74 4.76 80.85
N LYS A 8 16.98 5.72 80.37
CA LYS A 8 15.64 5.52 79.82
C LYS A 8 15.71 4.60 78.57
N PRO A 9 14.83 3.60 78.40
CA PRO A 9 14.84 2.74 77.22
C PRO A 9 14.42 3.55 76.00
N GLY A 10 15.23 3.48 74.92
CA GLY A 10 14.93 4.12 73.64
C GLY A 10 13.70 3.50 72.98
N VAL A 11 12.71 4.30 72.65
CA VAL A 11 11.50 3.86 71.92
C VAL A 11 11.93 3.50 70.51
N LYS A 12 12.01 2.20 70.21
CA LYS A 12 12.16 1.68 68.84
C LYS A 12 10.89 2.04 68.05
N ARG A 13 10.95 3.06 67.19
CA ARG A 13 9.92 3.35 66.22
C ARG A 13 9.79 2.15 65.31
N LYS A 14 8.74 1.33 65.43
CA LYS A 14 8.35 0.34 64.45
C LYS A 14 7.95 1.09 63.17
N ILE A 15 8.82 1.13 62.19
CA ILE A 15 8.50 1.60 60.86
C ILE A 15 7.48 0.60 60.31
N HIS A 16 6.24 1.02 60.14
CA HIS A 16 5.16 0.15 59.65
C HIS A 16 5.48 -0.20 58.20
N GLY A 17 5.84 -1.45 57.91
CA GLY A 17 6.13 -1.97 56.57
C GLY A 17 5.03 -1.65 55.56
N PHE A 18 3.80 -1.55 56.07
CA PHE A 18 2.64 -1.10 55.26
C PHE A 18 2.80 0.35 54.72
N ARG A 19 3.39 1.30 55.48
CA ARG A 19 3.61 2.66 54.98
C ARG A 19 4.73 2.73 53.94
N ILE A 20 5.71 1.86 54.00
CA ILE A 20 6.77 1.78 52.99
C ILE A 20 6.18 1.17 51.68
N LEU A 21 5.35 0.12 51.82
CA LEU A 21 4.67 -0.52 50.68
C LEU A 21 3.71 0.47 49.99
N THR A 22 2.91 1.25 50.75
CA THR A 22 2.00 2.27 50.17
C THR A 22 2.76 3.41 49.49
N LEU A 23 3.90 3.82 50.03
CA LEU A 23 4.76 4.85 49.41
C LEU A 23 5.38 4.33 48.10
N PHE A 24 5.84 3.06 48.11
CA PHE A 24 6.41 2.43 46.91
C PHE A 24 5.36 2.24 45.83
N MET A 25 4.15 1.78 46.16
CA MET A 25 3.03 1.70 45.24
C MET A 25 2.62 3.07 44.68
N ALA A 26 2.58 4.10 45.51
CA ALA A 26 2.29 5.49 45.07
C ALA A 26 3.34 6.03 44.09
N ILE A 27 4.62 5.67 44.29
CA ILE A 27 5.70 6.01 43.35
C ILE A 27 5.54 5.32 42.02
N ILE A 28 5.24 4.00 42.02
CA ILE A 28 4.99 3.23 40.78
C ILE A 28 3.81 3.81 40.00
N VAL A 29 2.67 4.05 40.66
CA VAL A 29 1.48 4.67 40.04
C VAL A 29 1.79 6.08 39.51
N GLY A 30 2.60 6.85 40.25
CA GLY A 30 3.06 8.17 39.79
C GLY A 30 3.93 8.09 38.53
N PHE A 31 4.85 7.12 38.44
CA PHE A 31 5.66 6.88 37.25
C PHE A 31 4.82 6.43 36.05
N GLU A 32 3.86 5.55 36.25
CA GLU A 32 2.93 5.12 35.20
C GLU A 32 2.08 6.30 34.70
N PHE A 33 1.56 7.13 35.60
CA PHE A 33 0.76 8.30 35.24
C PHE A 33 1.56 9.36 34.47
N VAL A 34 2.78 9.65 34.91
CA VAL A 34 3.70 10.58 34.19
C VAL A 34 4.10 9.98 32.83
N GLY A 35 4.42 8.68 32.78
CA GLY A 35 4.77 7.98 31.55
C GLY A 35 3.63 8.01 30.53
N THR A 36 2.39 7.77 30.95
CA THR A 36 1.20 7.84 30.08
C THR A 36 0.92 9.26 29.61
N ALA A 37 1.07 10.28 30.46
CA ALA A 37 0.87 11.68 30.09
C ALA A 37 1.92 12.15 29.06
N VAL A 38 3.19 11.82 29.25
CA VAL A 38 4.28 12.13 28.32
C VAL A 38 4.05 11.39 26.98
N GLY A 39 3.66 10.13 27.05
CA GLY A 39 3.31 9.31 25.86
C GLY A 39 2.14 9.93 25.08
N ALA A 40 1.08 10.35 25.74
CA ALA A 40 -0.07 11.00 25.13
C ALA A 40 0.29 12.32 24.43
N ILE A 41 1.14 13.15 25.07
CA ILE A 41 1.63 14.40 24.46
C ILE A 41 2.50 14.10 23.23
N ALA A 42 3.37 13.11 23.30
CA ALA A 42 4.21 12.70 22.18
C ALA A 42 3.35 12.22 21.00
N ILE A 43 2.37 11.33 21.22
CA ILE A 43 1.45 10.85 20.20
C ILE A 43 0.63 12.02 19.63
N SER A 44 0.07 12.88 20.46
CA SER A 44 -0.67 14.07 20.01
C SER A 44 0.18 14.96 19.10
N THR A 45 1.48 15.10 19.40
CA THR A 45 2.41 15.88 18.59
C THR A 45 2.68 15.20 17.25
N LEU A 46 2.84 13.87 17.22
CA LEU A 46 3.06 13.09 16.01
C LEU A 46 1.82 13.05 15.11
N LEU A 47 0.62 13.19 15.68
CA LEU A 47 -0.63 13.24 14.92
C LEU A 47 -0.92 14.63 14.33
N LYS A 48 -0.15 15.68 14.65
CA LYS A 48 -0.34 17.00 14.04
C LYS A 48 -0.10 16.93 12.53
N GLY A 49 -1.03 17.53 11.77
CA GLY A 49 -0.96 17.51 10.30
C GLY A 49 -1.38 16.17 9.67
N THR A 50 -2.01 15.26 10.43
CA THR A 50 -2.65 14.07 9.84
C THR A 50 -3.72 14.53 8.84
N PRO A 51 -3.75 13.96 7.61
CA PRO A 51 -4.82 14.22 6.66
C PRO A 51 -6.20 13.95 7.27
N GLN A 52 -7.20 14.73 6.85
CA GLN A 52 -8.57 14.46 7.27
C GLN A 52 -9.05 13.16 6.61
N PHE A 53 -9.49 12.20 7.43
CA PHE A 53 -10.06 10.95 6.93
C PHE A 53 -11.34 11.22 6.13
N LYS A 54 -11.43 10.67 4.93
CA LYS A 54 -12.63 10.62 4.10
C LYS A 54 -12.71 9.25 3.46
N LEU A 55 -13.80 8.53 3.67
CA LEU A 55 -14.01 7.21 3.08
C LEU A 55 -14.00 7.26 1.55
N ASP A 56 -14.52 8.35 0.97
CA ASP A 56 -14.56 8.58 -0.47
C ASP A 56 -13.16 8.58 -1.12
N ASP A 57 -12.11 8.98 -0.39
CA ASP A 57 -10.73 8.97 -0.91
C ASP A 57 -10.21 7.54 -1.18
N PHE A 58 -10.87 6.53 -0.60
CA PHE A 58 -10.54 5.12 -0.79
C PHE A 58 -11.42 4.44 -1.84
N THR A 59 -12.62 4.93 -2.08
CA THR A 59 -13.64 4.33 -2.95
C THR A 59 -13.80 5.04 -4.28
N ASN A 60 -13.58 6.35 -4.32
CA ASN A 60 -13.66 7.14 -5.54
C ASN A 60 -12.39 6.99 -6.37
N PHE A 61 -12.34 5.94 -7.15
CA PHE A 61 -11.37 5.77 -8.22
C PHE A 61 -11.85 6.52 -9.49
N GLN A 62 -12.14 7.82 -9.36
CA GLN A 62 -12.43 8.63 -10.53
C GLN A 62 -11.18 8.69 -11.41
N SER A 63 -11.37 8.56 -12.70
CA SER A 63 -10.31 8.75 -13.68
C SER A 63 -9.95 10.23 -13.80
N THR A 64 -8.72 10.51 -14.17
CA THR A 64 -8.37 11.87 -14.64
C THR A 64 -8.89 12.05 -16.04
N ILE A 65 -9.68 13.10 -16.25
CA ILE A 65 -10.25 13.46 -17.53
C ILE A 65 -9.41 14.58 -18.14
N VAL A 66 -9.02 14.42 -19.42
CA VAL A 66 -8.35 15.49 -20.19
C VAL A 66 -9.33 16.02 -21.22
N LEU A 67 -9.53 17.33 -21.20
CA LEU A 67 -10.44 18.06 -22.09
C LEU A 67 -9.67 18.94 -23.08
N ASP A 68 -10.19 19.07 -24.31
CA ASP A 68 -9.68 20.01 -25.29
C ASP A 68 -10.11 21.47 -25.00
N ALA A 69 -9.72 22.42 -25.84
CA ALA A 69 -10.08 23.83 -25.71
C ALA A 69 -11.59 24.12 -25.78
N ASN A 70 -12.39 23.18 -26.27
CA ASN A 70 -13.85 23.27 -26.35
C ASN A 70 -14.56 22.57 -25.17
N GLY A 71 -13.80 21.96 -24.24
CA GLY A 71 -14.35 21.15 -23.16
C GLY A 71 -14.77 19.74 -23.60
N THR A 72 -14.33 19.29 -24.77
CA THR A 72 -14.59 17.91 -25.23
C THR A 72 -13.57 16.97 -24.63
N LYS A 73 -14.01 15.83 -24.09
CA LYS A 73 -13.12 14.82 -23.53
C LYS A 73 -12.27 14.17 -24.63
N ILE A 74 -10.94 14.30 -24.49
CA ILE A 74 -9.95 13.74 -25.42
C ILE A 74 -9.23 12.53 -24.80
N ALA A 75 -9.19 12.44 -23.47
CA ALA A 75 -8.71 11.25 -22.78
C ALA A 75 -9.44 11.05 -21.45
N ASP A 76 -9.49 9.80 -21.05
CA ASP A 76 -9.96 9.34 -19.76
C ASP A 76 -8.87 8.48 -19.14
N VAL A 77 -7.93 9.16 -18.47
CA VAL A 77 -6.73 8.53 -17.95
C VAL A 77 -7.08 7.83 -16.65
N GLY A 78 -7.33 6.55 -16.74
CA GLY A 78 -7.69 5.71 -15.58
C GLY A 78 -9.00 4.95 -15.73
N GLN A 79 -9.97 5.37 -16.54
CA GLN A 79 -11.21 4.61 -16.73
C GLN A 79 -11.02 3.41 -17.67
N THR A 80 -10.27 3.56 -18.75
CA THR A 80 -9.95 2.48 -19.69
C THR A 80 -9.05 1.41 -19.06
N LEU A 81 -8.54 1.68 -17.85
CA LEU A 81 -7.53 0.90 -17.18
C LEU A 81 -7.96 0.41 -15.79
N ARG A 82 -9.22 0.64 -15.37
CA ARG A 82 -9.71 0.25 -14.04
C ARG A 82 -11.07 -0.43 -14.16
N GLU A 83 -11.04 -1.72 -14.29
CA GLU A 83 -12.16 -2.55 -13.91
C GLU A 83 -11.99 -2.89 -12.42
N ASN A 84 -12.74 -2.21 -11.57
CA ASN A 84 -12.74 -2.52 -10.15
C ASN A 84 -13.48 -3.84 -9.93
N VAL A 85 -12.88 -4.73 -9.18
CA VAL A 85 -13.55 -5.94 -8.70
C VAL A 85 -14.30 -5.64 -7.42
N VAL A 86 -15.32 -6.45 -7.14
CA VAL A 86 -15.97 -6.55 -5.84
C VAL A 86 -15.53 -7.84 -5.15
N TYR A 87 -15.63 -7.91 -3.82
CA TYR A 87 -15.05 -9.02 -3.04
C TYR A 87 -15.47 -10.41 -3.53
N ASN A 88 -16.73 -10.60 -3.88
CA ASN A 88 -17.25 -11.89 -4.38
C ASN A 88 -16.73 -12.33 -5.74
N GLN A 89 -16.01 -11.47 -6.46
CA GLN A 89 -15.29 -11.79 -7.70
C GLN A 89 -13.84 -12.23 -7.45
N ILE A 90 -13.34 -12.08 -6.24
CA ILE A 90 -11.95 -12.40 -5.88
C ILE A 90 -11.88 -13.89 -5.49
N PRO A 91 -11.08 -14.73 -6.19
CA PRO A 91 -10.92 -16.13 -5.81
C PRO A 91 -10.36 -16.25 -4.37
N GLU A 92 -10.81 -17.27 -3.65
CA GLU A 92 -10.27 -17.59 -2.31
C GLU A 92 -8.74 -17.77 -2.35
N ALA A 93 -8.24 -18.48 -3.36
CA ALA A 93 -6.80 -18.65 -3.58
C ALA A 93 -6.03 -17.32 -3.69
N MET A 94 -6.65 -16.26 -4.21
CA MET A 94 -6.03 -14.94 -4.25
C MET A 94 -6.02 -14.29 -2.85
N VAL A 95 -7.13 -14.35 -2.13
CA VAL A 95 -7.21 -13.85 -0.74
C VAL A 95 -6.10 -14.50 0.07
N ASP A 96 -5.99 -15.83 0.04
CA ASP A 96 -5.02 -16.61 0.78
C ASP A 96 -3.57 -16.32 0.38
N ALA A 97 -3.32 -16.16 -0.93
CA ALA A 97 -1.99 -15.80 -1.43
C ALA A 97 -1.53 -14.45 -0.88
N PHE A 98 -2.38 -13.44 -0.93
CA PHE A 98 -2.08 -12.12 -0.39
C PHE A 98 -1.94 -12.13 1.14
N LEU A 99 -2.84 -12.80 1.85
CA LEU A 99 -2.76 -12.98 3.30
C LEU A 99 -1.45 -13.64 3.71
N SER A 100 -1.05 -14.70 3.02
CA SER A 100 0.13 -15.49 3.38
C SER A 100 1.42 -14.69 3.37
N ILE A 101 1.56 -13.76 2.43
CA ILE A 101 2.83 -13.04 2.22
C ILE A 101 2.84 -11.63 2.82
N GLU A 102 1.70 -10.95 2.87
CA GLU A 102 1.62 -9.55 3.27
C GLU A 102 1.05 -9.37 4.67
N ASP A 103 -0.05 -10.06 5.02
CA ASP A 103 -0.75 -9.84 6.29
C ASP A 103 -1.53 -11.06 6.77
N SER A 104 -0.81 -12.09 7.21
CA SER A 104 -1.40 -13.38 7.61
C SER A 104 -2.38 -13.31 8.79
N ARG A 105 -2.40 -12.20 9.52
CA ARG A 105 -3.30 -11.96 10.63
C ARG A 105 -4.35 -10.89 10.37
N TYR A 106 -4.57 -10.55 9.10
CA TYR A 106 -5.45 -9.47 8.66
C TYR A 106 -6.81 -9.47 9.34
N PHE A 107 -7.48 -10.62 9.41
CA PHE A 107 -8.79 -10.75 10.04
C PHE A 107 -8.76 -10.74 11.58
N SER A 108 -7.57 -10.65 12.20
CA SER A 108 -7.39 -10.73 13.67
C SER A 108 -7.03 -9.39 14.32
N HIS A 109 -6.84 -8.32 13.54
CA HIS A 109 -6.50 -6.99 14.06
C HIS A 109 -7.38 -5.91 13.44
N ASN A 110 -7.37 -4.71 14.02
CA ASN A 110 -8.16 -3.55 13.57
C ASN A 110 -7.24 -2.47 12.96
N GLY A 111 -6.67 -2.75 11.79
CA GLY A 111 -5.82 -1.83 11.04
C GLY A 111 -4.35 -1.81 11.45
N PHE A 112 -4.02 -2.27 12.67
CA PHE A 112 -2.66 -2.34 13.19
C PHE A 112 -2.41 -3.62 13.96
N ASP A 113 -1.43 -4.41 13.53
CA ASP A 113 -1.01 -5.66 14.19
C ASP A 113 0.12 -5.38 15.19
N ILE A 114 -0.22 -5.17 16.47
CA ILE A 114 0.74 -4.88 17.55
C ILE A 114 1.79 -5.99 17.70
N PRO A 115 1.44 -7.30 17.79
CA PRO A 115 2.42 -8.37 17.90
C PRO A 115 3.41 -8.41 16.73
N ARG A 116 2.91 -8.29 15.49
CA ARG A 116 3.74 -8.28 14.28
C ARG A 116 4.68 -7.07 14.26
N PHE A 117 4.17 -5.91 14.60
CA PHE A 117 4.95 -4.68 14.68
C PHE A 117 6.05 -4.75 15.74
N THR A 118 5.74 -5.26 16.93
CA THR A 118 6.71 -5.46 18.01
C THR A 118 7.81 -6.44 17.57
N LYS A 119 7.45 -7.55 16.92
CA LYS A 119 8.41 -8.51 16.37
C LYS A 119 9.32 -7.83 15.34
N SER A 120 8.76 -7.05 14.42
CA SER A 120 9.51 -6.30 13.40
C SER A 120 10.50 -5.31 14.01
N ILE A 121 10.15 -4.62 15.10
CA ILE A 121 11.09 -3.74 15.82
C ILE A 121 12.23 -4.55 16.42
N ILE A 122 11.94 -5.66 17.09
CA ILE A 122 12.97 -6.51 17.71
C ILE A 122 13.93 -7.05 16.62
N GLU A 123 13.42 -7.54 15.51
CA GLU A 123 14.23 -8.02 14.38
C GLU A 123 15.08 -6.91 13.77
N THR A 124 14.53 -5.69 13.67
CA THR A 124 15.29 -4.52 13.20
C THR A 124 16.46 -4.19 14.12
N VAL A 125 16.24 -4.21 15.42
CA VAL A 125 17.29 -3.93 16.42
C VAL A 125 18.37 -5.01 16.41
N LEU A 126 17.98 -6.29 16.24
CA LEU A 126 18.90 -7.42 16.28
C LEU A 126 19.64 -7.67 14.96
N HIS A 127 18.99 -7.44 13.84
CA HIS A 127 19.48 -7.85 12.51
C HIS A 127 19.58 -6.70 11.50
N GLY A 128 19.19 -5.48 11.87
CA GLY A 128 19.32 -4.29 11.02
C GLY A 128 18.34 -4.23 9.82
N SER A 129 17.37 -5.14 9.72
CA SER A 129 16.43 -5.21 8.62
C SER A 129 15.00 -4.93 9.06
N MET A 130 14.43 -3.83 8.59
CA MET A 130 13.03 -3.46 8.88
C MET A 130 12.10 -4.11 7.86
N GLN A 131 11.64 -5.32 8.11
CA GLN A 131 10.71 -6.05 7.23
C GLN A 131 9.38 -6.35 7.93
N GLY A 132 8.25 -6.22 7.19
CA GLY A 132 7.00 -6.90 7.46
C GLY A 132 6.09 -6.34 8.56
N GLY A 133 6.27 -5.09 9.01
CA GLY A 133 5.44 -4.52 10.08
C GLY A 133 4.18 -3.76 9.65
N SER A 134 3.91 -3.63 8.34
CA SER A 134 2.72 -2.91 7.83
C SER A 134 1.60 -3.89 7.50
N THR A 135 0.36 -3.50 7.80
CA THR A 135 -0.87 -4.23 7.44
C THR A 135 -1.39 -3.79 6.07
N PHE A 136 -2.33 -4.54 5.46
CA PHE A 136 -3.03 -4.10 4.24
C PHE A 136 -3.65 -2.72 4.41
N THR A 137 -4.34 -2.50 5.52
CA THR A 137 -5.00 -1.23 5.81
C THR A 137 -4.01 -0.08 5.89
N MET A 138 -2.85 -0.28 6.52
CA MET A 138 -1.77 0.72 6.54
C MET A 138 -1.16 0.98 5.17
N GLN A 139 -1.01 -0.07 4.33
CA GLN A 139 -0.53 0.08 2.96
C GLN A 139 -1.53 0.85 2.10
N LEU A 140 -2.82 0.54 2.23
CA LEU A 140 -3.89 1.26 1.54
C LEU A 140 -3.95 2.74 1.94
N VAL A 141 -3.86 3.05 3.23
CA VAL A 141 -3.76 4.42 3.76
C VAL A 141 -2.53 5.14 3.21
N LYS A 142 -1.38 4.46 3.17
CA LYS A 142 -0.16 5.01 2.58
C LYS A 142 -0.37 5.40 1.12
N LEU A 143 -0.97 4.52 0.32
CA LEU A 143 -1.26 4.75 -1.09
C LEU A 143 -2.29 5.87 -1.33
N THR A 144 -3.11 6.19 -0.32
CA THR A 144 -4.15 7.22 -0.44
C THR A 144 -3.65 8.60 -0.03
N TYR A 145 -2.92 8.70 1.09
CA TYR A 145 -2.58 10.00 1.69
C TYR A 145 -1.08 10.31 1.75
N PHE A 146 -0.21 9.33 1.52
CA PHE A 146 1.23 9.48 1.73
C PHE A 146 2.07 9.05 0.52
N VAL A 147 1.48 9.11 -0.68
CA VAL A 147 2.22 8.91 -1.92
C VAL A 147 3.05 10.15 -2.15
N ASP A 148 4.35 10.05 -1.89
CA ASP A 148 5.30 11.04 -2.37
C ASP A 148 5.61 10.75 -3.83
N ASP A 149 5.85 11.83 -4.58
CA ASP A 149 6.35 11.80 -5.94
C ASP A 149 7.39 10.70 -6.20
N GLU A 150 7.48 10.24 -7.42
CA GLU A 150 8.29 9.19 -8.04
C GLU A 150 9.58 8.70 -7.31
N ALA A 151 10.08 9.45 -6.35
CA ALA A 151 11.32 9.13 -5.65
C ALA A 151 11.14 8.27 -4.39
N GLY A 152 9.94 8.01 -3.90
CA GLY A 152 9.71 7.16 -2.70
C GLY A 152 10.55 7.59 -1.49
N THR A 153 11.00 8.84 -1.45
CA THR A 153 12.05 9.31 -0.57
C THR A 153 11.51 9.95 0.68
N SER A 154 12.08 9.56 1.77
CA SER A 154 12.17 10.19 3.09
C SER A 154 10.90 10.39 3.93
N LYS A 155 9.78 10.87 3.43
CA LYS A 155 8.60 11.13 4.28
C LYS A 155 8.00 9.84 4.87
N THR A 156 7.94 8.75 4.10
CA THR A 156 7.43 7.46 4.58
C THR A 156 8.32 6.76 5.60
N LYS A 157 9.58 7.17 5.74
CA LYS A 157 10.53 6.66 6.76
C LYS A 157 10.41 7.38 8.09
N ASN A 158 9.68 8.50 8.16
CA ASN A 158 9.54 9.26 9.40
C ASN A 158 8.55 8.57 10.34
N ILE A 159 8.88 8.51 11.62
CA ILE A 159 8.02 7.98 12.70
C ILE A 159 6.67 8.69 12.72
N GLN A 160 6.63 9.98 12.46
CA GLN A 160 5.40 10.77 12.41
C GLN A 160 4.42 10.21 11.37
N TYR A 161 4.87 9.98 10.13
CA TYR A 161 4.02 9.41 9.07
C TYR A 161 3.55 8.01 9.43
N LYS A 162 4.39 7.22 10.09
CA LYS A 162 4.00 5.87 10.52
C LYS A 162 2.89 5.90 11.57
N VAL A 163 2.96 6.82 12.54
CA VAL A 163 1.91 7.02 13.55
C VAL A 163 0.62 7.53 12.90
N GLN A 164 0.72 8.45 11.94
CA GLN A 164 -0.43 8.95 11.18
C GLN A 164 -1.08 7.85 10.33
N GLN A 165 -0.28 7.01 9.66
CA GLN A 165 -0.78 5.83 8.92
C GLN A 165 -1.54 4.87 9.83
N ILE A 166 -1.02 4.58 11.03
CA ILE A 166 -1.69 3.71 12.01
C ILE A 166 -3.03 4.32 12.43
N ALA A 167 -3.06 5.61 12.76
CA ALA A 167 -4.29 6.28 13.19
C ALA A 167 -5.37 6.25 12.09
N LEU A 168 -5.00 6.57 10.84
CA LEU A 168 -5.92 6.52 9.70
C LEU A 168 -6.33 5.09 9.34
N ALA A 169 -5.44 4.11 9.48
CA ALA A 169 -5.78 2.69 9.27
C ALA A 169 -6.83 2.20 10.29
N MET A 170 -6.66 2.57 11.56
CA MET A 170 -7.65 2.25 12.59
C MET A 170 -9.00 2.96 12.35
N GLU A 171 -8.97 4.17 11.77
CA GLU A 171 -10.19 4.89 11.42
C GLU A 171 -10.89 4.26 10.22
N LEU A 172 -10.15 3.83 9.19
CA LEU A 172 -10.69 3.11 8.04
C LEU A 172 -11.39 1.80 8.48
N GLU A 173 -10.77 1.03 9.37
CA GLU A 173 -11.32 -0.23 9.90
C GLU A 173 -12.60 -0.06 10.74
N LYS A 174 -12.85 1.13 11.26
CA LYS A 174 -14.13 1.44 11.93
C LYS A 174 -15.27 1.73 10.95
N ASN A 175 -14.92 2.16 9.73
CA ASN A 175 -15.87 2.65 8.73
C ASN A 175 -16.06 1.69 7.56
N SER A 176 -15.31 0.58 7.50
CA SER A 176 -15.35 -0.37 6.38
C SER A 176 -15.14 -1.80 6.88
N SER A 177 -15.73 -2.77 6.21
CA SER A 177 -15.48 -4.19 6.49
C SER A 177 -14.08 -4.61 6.04
N LYS A 178 -13.61 -5.76 6.52
CA LYS A 178 -12.34 -6.36 6.09
C LYS A 178 -12.34 -6.66 4.60
N GLU A 179 -13.45 -7.19 4.11
CA GLU A 179 -13.68 -7.51 2.72
C GLU A 179 -13.62 -6.26 1.83
N ASP A 180 -14.25 -5.15 2.27
CA ASP A 180 -14.20 -3.88 1.54
C ASP A 180 -12.79 -3.31 1.49
N ILE A 181 -12.08 -3.30 2.64
CA ILE A 181 -10.70 -2.80 2.72
C ILE A 181 -9.77 -3.63 1.83
N PHE A 182 -9.89 -4.95 1.85
CA PHE A 182 -9.10 -5.83 1.00
C PHE A 182 -9.39 -5.58 -0.49
N THR A 183 -10.65 -5.40 -0.84
CA THR A 183 -11.08 -5.06 -2.20
C THR A 183 -10.53 -3.70 -2.65
N MET A 184 -10.64 -2.66 -1.82
CA MET A 184 -10.04 -1.35 -2.08
C MET A 184 -8.52 -1.45 -2.28
N TYR A 185 -7.85 -2.28 -1.46
CA TYR A 185 -6.43 -2.53 -1.56
C TYR A 185 -6.07 -3.14 -2.91
N LEU A 186 -6.71 -4.23 -3.32
CA LEU A 186 -6.46 -4.90 -4.60
C LEU A 186 -6.74 -3.98 -5.81
N ASN A 187 -7.78 -3.16 -5.73
CA ASN A 187 -8.13 -2.21 -6.78
C ASN A 187 -7.16 -1.03 -6.89
N LYS A 188 -6.38 -0.75 -5.83
CA LYS A 188 -5.46 0.40 -5.78
C LYS A 188 -4.00 0.04 -5.99
N MET A 189 -3.62 -1.21 -5.72
CA MET A 189 -2.22 -1.64 -5.79
C MET A 189 -1.64 -1.52 -7.20
N ASN A 190 -0.34 -1.20 -7.23
CA ASN A 190 0.46 -1.21 -8.45
C ASN A 190 1.06 -2.61 -8.66
N PHE A 191 0.81 -3.19 -9.83
CA PHE A 191 1.31 -4.50 -10.25
C PHE A 191 2.46 -4.41 -11.25
N GLY A 192 3.01 -3.22 -11.51
CA GLY A 192 4.10 -3.04 -12.49
C GLY A 192 3.63 -3.12 -13.94
N GLY A 193 4.40 -3.79 -14.76
CA GLY A 193 4.09 -3.97 -16.19
C GLY A 193 4.21 -2.71 -17.02
N VAL A 194 3.91 -2.83 -18.29
CA VAL A 194 3.91 -1.69 -19.21
C VAL A 194 2.75 -0.77 -18.88
N GLY A 195 3.04 0.51 -18.66
CA GLY A 195 2.03 1.53 -18.35
C GLY A 195 1.61 1.59 -16.88
N ASN A 196 2.38 1.01 -15.95
CA ASN A 196 2.10 1.12 -14.50
C ASN A 196 0.73 0.56 -14.12
N ILE A 197 0.55 -0.75 -14.27
CA ILE A 197 -0.73 -1.43 -14.05
C ILE A 197 -1.22 -1.23 -12.62
N ARG A 198 -2.37 -0.58 -12.48
CA ARG A 198 -3.04 -0.42 -11.19
C ARG A 198 -4.36 -1.18 -11.17
N GLY A 199 -4.59 -1.88 -10.06
CA GLY A 199 -5.75 -2.72 -9.86
C GLY A 199 -5.57 -4.15 -10.38
N VAL A 200 -6.09 -5.08 -9.58
CA VAL A 200 -5.89 -6.53 -9.78
C VAL A 200 -6.55 -7.06 -11.04
N GLN A 201 -7.72 -6.54 -11.43
CA GLN A 201 -8.41 -6.96 -12.65
C GLN A 201 -7.58 -6.62 -13.88
N LYS A 202 -7.05 -5.41 -13.96
CA LYS A 202 -6.17 -5.02 -15.04
C LYS A 202 -4.89 -5.84 -15.07
N ALA A 203 -4.29 -6.10 -13.91
CA ALA A 203 -3.12 -6.96 -13.82
C ALA A 203 -3.40 -8.37 -14.33
N SER A 204 -4.55 -8.95 -13.97
CA SER A 204 -5.01 -10.24 -14.44
C SER A 204 -5.16 -10.29 -15.96
N LEU A 205 -5.83 -9.31 -16.54
CA LEU A 205 -6.01 -9.20 -17.98
C LEU A 205 -4.68 -9.02 -18.72
N GLN A 206 -3.80 -8.18 -18.18
CA GLN A 206 -2.53 -7.85 -18.85
C GLN A 206 -1.48 -8.95 -18.74
N TYR A 207 -1.40 -9.65 -17.62
CA TYR A 207 -0.45 -10.74 -17.48
C TYR A 207 -0.97 -12.06 -18.05
N PHE A 208 -2.27 -12.36 -17.86
CA PHE A 208 -2.82 -13.69 -18.13
C PHE A 208 -3.95 -13.72 -19.17
N GLY A 209 -4.45 -12.54 -19.59
CA GLY A 209 -5.59 -12.46 -20.52
C GLY A 209 -6.92 -12.97 -19.93
N LYS A 210 -7.02 -13.04 -18.61
CA LYS A 210 -8.16 -13.61 -17.88
C LYS A 210 -8.73 -12.60 -16.90
N ASN A 211 -10.02 -12.74 -16.60
CA ASN A 211 -10.61 -12.03 -15.47
C ASN A 211 -10.09 -12.59 -14.14
N VAL A 212 -10.12 -11.79 -13.08
CA VAL A 212 -9.64 -12.18 -11.74
C VAL A 212 -10.28 -13.48 -11.25
N TRP A 213 -11.59 -13.64 -11.47
CA TRP A 213 -12.35 -14.83 -11.05
C TRP A 213 -12.04 -16.10 -11.82
N GLU A 214 -11.26 -16.03 -12.90
CA GLU A 214 -10.82 -17.16 -13.72
C GLU A 214 -9.41 -17.64 -13.38
N LEU A 215 -8.72 -16.91 -12.46
CA LEU A 215 -7.34 -17.20 -12.11
C LEU A 215 -7.20 -18.48 -11.30
N ASN A 216 -6.18 -19.26 -11.65
CA ASN A 216 -5.77 -20.44 -10.90
C ASN A 216 -4.80 -20.07 -9.74
N LEU A 217 -4.45 -21.03 -8.90
CA LEU A 217 -3.58 -20.86 -7.74
C LEU A 217 -2.20 -20.26 -8.11
N ALA A 218 -1.59 -20.74 -9.21
CA ALA A 218 -0.26 -20.26 -9.62
C ALA A 218 -0.29 -18.79 -10.08
N GLU A 219 -1.36 -18.37 -10.77
CA GLU A 219 -1.59 -16.99 -11.20
C GLU A 219 -1.90 -16.08 -10.03
N CYS A 220 -2.73 -16.52 -9.07
CA CYS A 220 -3.01 -15.79 -7.83
C CYS A 220 -1.74 -15.55 -7.02
N ALA A 221 -0.91 -16.58 -6.84
CA ALA A 221 0.36 -16.49 -6.14
C ALA A 221 1.37 -15.59 -6.88
N MET A 222 1.34 -15.56 -8.21
CA MET A 222 2.16 -14.64 -9.01
C MET A 222 1.80 -13.19 -8.71
N LEU A 223 0.51 -12.82 -8.79
CA LEU A 223 0.07 -11.45 -8.52
C LEU A 223 0.40 -11.02 -7.09
N ALA A 224 0.20 -11.89 -6.10
CA ALA A 224 0.58 -11.61 -4.71
C ALA A 224 2.10 -11.44 -4.54
N GLY A 225 2.89 -12.09 -5.38
CA GLY A 225 4.34 -11.93 -5.39
C GLY A 225 4.82 -10.61 -5.98
N VAL A 226 4.21 -10.18 -7.07
CA VAL A 226 4.60 -8.99 -7.85
C VAL A 226 4.50 -7.70 -7.04
N ILE A 227 3.48 -7.53 -6.21
CA ILE A 227 3.21 -6.28 -5.49
C ILE A 227 4.32 -5.83 -4.53
N ASN A 228 5.16 -6.75 -4.08
CA ASN A 228 6.25 -6.43 -3.14
C ASN A 228 7.30 -5.50 -3.79
N SER A 229 7.60 -5.71 -5.06
CA SER A 229 8.48 -4.85 -5.88
C SER A 229 8.10 -5.03 -7.35
N PRO A 230 7.08 -4.30 -7.85
CA PRO A 230 6.49 -4.55 -9.16
C PRO A 230 7.48 -4.52 -10.34
N TYR A 231 8.49 -3.66 -10.26
CA TYR A 231 9.53 -3.60 -11.30
C TYR A 231 10.56 -4.73 -11.20
N THR A 232 10.83 -5.23 -9.98
CA THR A 232 11.82 -6.31 -9.76
C THR A 232 11.23 -7.68 -10.07
N PHE A 233 9.93 -7.85 -9.84
CA PHE A 233 9.21 -9.12 -10.00
C PHE A 233 8.25 -9.11 -11.19
N ASP A 234 8.43 -8.18 -12.12
CA ASP A 234 7.71 -8.18 -13.40
C ASP A 234 8.06 -9.43 -14.20
N PRO A 235 7.10 -10.34 -14.47
CA PRO A 235 7.39 -11.61 -15.12
C PRO A 235 7.79 -11.47 -16.58
N HIS A 236 7.39 -10.40 -17.28
CA HIS A 236 7.80 -10.15 -18.66
C HIS A 236 9.28 -9.72 -18.77
N ASN A 237 9.79 -9.02 -17.73
CA ASN A 237 11.14 -8.49 -17.74
C ASN A 237 12.12 -9.35 -16.93
N TYR A 238 11.66 -10.03 -15.88
CA TYR A 238 12.50 -10.78 -14.93
C TYR A 238 11.86 -12.11 -14.53
N LEU A 239 11.65 -12.98 -15.51
CA LEU A 239 10.94 -14.27 -15.37
C LEU A 239 11.45 -15.10 -14.19
N ASP A 240 12.78 -15.25 -14.05
CA ASP A 240 13.38 -16.05 -12.98
C ASP A 240 13.06 -15.50 -11.58
N LYS A 241 13.12 -14.16 -11.43
CA LYS A 241 12.82 -13.50 -10.16
C LYS A 241 11.35 -13.61 -9.82
N ALA A 242 10.48 -13.41 -10.82
CA ALA A 242 9.04 -13.55 -10.67
C ALA A 242 8.67 -14.98 -10.29
N THR A 243 9.27 -15.99 -10.95
CA THR A 243 9.09 -17.41 -10.63
C THR A 243 9.52 -17.72 -9.20
N ALA A 244 10.71 -17.28 -8.79
CA ALA A 244 11.19 -17.48 -7.42
C ALA A 244 10.27 -16.82 -6.39
N ARG A 245 9.77 -15.62 -6.69
CA ARG A 245 8.87 -14.89 -5.79
C ARG A 245 7.50 -15.56 -5.69
N ARG A 246 6.91 -16.03 -6.81
CA ARG A 246 5.69 -16.86 -6.83
C ARG A 246 5.85 -18.09 -5.95
N ASN A 247 6.96 -18.80 -6.12
CA ASN A 247 7.23 -20.01 -5.34
C ASN A 247 7.32 -19.71 -3.84
N THR A 248 7.92 -18.56 -3.46
CA THR A 248 7.94 -18.09 -2.07
C THR A 248 6.52 -17.86 -1.54
N VAL A 249 5.62 -17.28 -2.33
CA VAL A 249 4.20 -17.10 -1.93
C VAL A 249 3.55 -18.45 -1.69
N LEU A 250 3.69 -19.41 -2.61
CA LEU A 250 3.14 -20.76 -2.49
C LEU A 250 3.67 -21.48 -1.23
N ASP A 251 4.97 -21.35 -0.92
CA ASP A 251 5.55 -21.90 0.31
C ASP A 251 4.95 -21.26 1.57
N MET A 252 4.70 -19.96 1.54
CA MET A 252 4.04 -19.26 2.65
C MET A 252 2.57 -19.65 2.79
N MET A 253 1.88 -19.95 1.69
CA MET A 253 0.50 -20.48 1.73
C MET A 253 0.47 -21.85 2.43
N VAL A 254 1.43 -22.74 2.13
CA VAL A 254 1.59 -24.02 2.87
C VAL A 254 1.91 -23.78 4.34
N TYR A 255 2.87 -22.88 4.62
CA TYR A 255 3.28 -22.58 6.00
C TYR A 255 2.11 -22.07 6.87
N HIS A 256 1.20 -21.31 6.29
CA HIS A 256 0.01 -20.81 6.98
C HIS A 256 -1.20 -21.75 6.91
N GLY A 257 -1.09 -22.88 6.20
CA GLY A 257 -2.14 -23.89 6.11
C GLY A 257 -3.29 -23.55 5.18
N TYR A 258 -3.07 -22.62 4.23
CA TYR A 258 -4.06 -22.26 3.21
C TYR A 258 -4.15 -23.30 2.09
N ILE A 259 -3.04 -23.94 1.76
CA ILE A 259 -2.95 -25.00 0.77
C ILE A 259 -2.12 -26.17 1.29
N THR A 260 -2.31 -27.34 0.70
CA THR A 260 -1.50 -28.54 0.96
C THR A 260 -0.15 -28.46 0.23
N GLN A 261 0.80 -29.29 0.64
CA GLN A 261 2.09 -29.43 -0.05
C GLN A 261 1.88 -29.92 -1.50
N GLU A 262 0.92 -30.81 -1.72
CA GLU A 262 0.61 -31.37 -3.03
C GLU A 262 0.09 -30.30 -4.00
N GLU A 263 -0.83 -29.43 -3.56
CA GLU A 263 -1.31 -28.28 -4.33
C GLU A 263 -0.18 -27.28 -4.63
N CYS A 264 0.70 -27.03 -3.67
CA CYS A 264 1.87 -26.19 -3.86
C CYS A 264 2.81 -26.75 -4.94
N ASP A 265 3.13 -28.06 -4.87
CA ASP A 265 4.02 -28.70 -5.83
C ASP A 265 3.42 -28.72 -7.23
N LEU A 266 2.11 -28.93 -7.34
CA LEU A 266 1.38 -28.85 -8.60
C LEU A 266 1.43 -27.42 -9.17
N ALA A 267 1.16 -26.39 -8.36
CA ALA A 267 1.20 -25.00 -8.80
C ALA A 267 2.63 -24.57 -9.21
N LYS A 268 3.65 -25.06 -8.52
CA LYS A 268 5.07 -24.80 -8.86
C LYS A 268 5.49 -25.50 -10.16
N SER A 269 4.90 -26.65 -10.51
CA SER A 269 5.21 -27.37 -11.73
C SER A 269 4.77 -26.62 -13.00
N ILE A 270 3.82 -25.70 -12.87
CA ILE A 270 3.37 -24.85 -13.98
C ILE A 270 4.46 -23.82 -14.27
N LYS A 271 4.96 -23.80 -15.49
CA LYS A 271 5.94 -22.80 -15.91
C LYS A 271 5.29 -21.42 -16.00
N VAL A 272 5.99 -20.39 -15.51
CA VAL A 272 5.45 -19.02 -15.50
C VAL A 272 5.27 -18.48 -16.91
N GLU A 273 6.19 -18.80 -17.82
CA GLU A 273 6.08 -18.42 -19.22
C GLU A 273 4.81 -18.95 -19.92
N ASP A 274 4.30 -20.12 -19.50
CA ASP A 274 3.07 -20.71 -20.05
C ASP A 274 1.78 -20.04 -19.52
N LEU A 275 1.89 -19.26 -18.44
CA LEU A 275 0.78 -18.49 -17.88
C LEU A 275 0.60 -17.13 -18.54
N LEU A 276 1.70 -16.57 -19.07
CA LEU A 276 1.74 -15.19 -19.57
C LEU A 276 1.23 -15.08 -21.00
N ILE A 277 0.52 -13.99 -21.27
CA ILE A 277 0.23 -13.56 -22.63
C ILE A 277 1.27 -12.54 -23.11
N ASP A 278 1.34 -12.29 -24.42
CA ASP A 278 2.26 -11.31 -24.97
C ASP A 278 1.92 -9.89 -24.46
N ALA A 279 2.87 -9.24 -23.83
CA ALA A 279 2.71 -7.90 -23.26
C ALA A 279 2.24 -6.83 -24.27
N LYS A 280 2.48 -7.06 -25.56
CA LYS A 280 2.07 -6.14 -26.64
C LYS A 280 0.60 -6.28 -27.02
N SER A 281 -0.07 -7.37 -26.65
CA SER A 281 -1.42 -7.66 -27.11
C SER A 281 -2.53 -6.91 -26.36
N THR A 282 -2.23 -6.32 -25.20
CA THR A 282 -3.25 -5.82 -24.26
C THR A 282 -3.26 -4.30 -24.06
N ILE A 283 -2.26 -3.57 -24.58
CA ILE A 283 -2.20 -2.11 -24.39
C ILE A 283 -2.71 -1.42 -25.65
N ASN A 284 -4.00 -1.27 -25.75
CA ASN A 284 -4.58 -0.28 -26.66
C ASN A 284 -4.72 1.05 -25.88
N THR A 285 -3.58 1.69 -25.58
CA THR A 285 -3.52 3.02 -24.98
C THR A 285 -3.31 4.10 -26.03
N ASP A 286 -3.54 3.79 -27.31
CA ASP A 286 -3.48 4.79 -28.36
C ASP A 286 -4.73 5.68 -28.27
N TYR A 287 -4.66 6.64 -27.34
CA TYR A 287 -5.51 7.81 -27.47
C TYR A 287 -5.13 8.55 -28.75
N THR A 288 -6.11 8.94 -29.51
CA THR A 288 -5.89 10.01 -30.48
C THR A 288 -5.22 11.17 -29.71
N TYR A 289 -4.08 11.66 -30.17
CA TYR A 289 -3.27 12.71 -29.52
C TYR A 289 -2.45 12.29 -28.28
N GLN A 290 -1.92 11.06 -28.24
CA GLN A 290 -1.20 10.51 -27.10
C GLN A 290 -0.06 11.43 -26.60
N ALA A 291 0.79 11.94 -27.50
CA ALA A 291 1.92 12.79 -27.12
C ALA A 291 1.45 14.10 -26.43
N TYR A 292 0.33 14.64 -26.86
CA TYR A 292 -0.26 15.83 -26.24
C TYR A 292 -0.82 15.52 -24.84
N ILE A 293 -1.50 14.39 -24.71
CA ILE A 293 -2.05 13.91 -23.43
C ILE A 293 -0.93 13.68 -22.43
N ASP A 294 0.16 13.03 -22.83
CA ASP A 294 1.32 12.80 -21.97
C ASP A 294 1.96 14.10 -21.48
N ALA A 295 2.06 15.11 -22.37
CA ALA A 295 2.53 16.44 -21.99
C ALA A 295 1.59 17.14 -21.00
N ALA A 296 0.28 17.08 -21.22
CA ALA A 296 -0.73 17.66 -20.33
C ALA A 296 -0.71 17.00 -18.94
N LEU A 297 -0.55 15.67 -18.85
CA LEU A 297 -0.45 14.94 -17.58
C LEU A 297 0.83 15.33 -16.84
N LYS A 298 1.94 15.48 -17.55
CA LYS A 298 3.22 15.91 -16.98
C LYS A 298 3.10 17.33 -16.40
N GLU A 299 2.55 18.26 -17.17
CA GLU A 299 2.35 19.65 -16.73
C GLU A 299 1.40 19.73 -15.52
N ALA A 300 0.30 18.99 -15.54
CA ALA A 300 -0.61 18.91 -14.40
C ALA A 300 0.10 18.44 -13.13
N ARG A 301 1.00 17.44 -13.22
CA ARG A 301 1.84 17.00 -12.11
C ARG A 301 2.78 18.09 -11.62
N GLU A 302 3.44 18.80 -12.51
CA GLU A 302 4.37 19.89 -12.17
C GLU A 302 3.66 21.06 -11.47
N VAL A 303 2.46 21.42 -11.93
CA VAL A 303 1.68 22.54 -11.40
C VAL A 303 1.02 22.19 -10.06
N THR A 304 0.46 21.00 -9.93
CA THR A 304 -0.33 20.63 -8.76
C THR A 304 0.49 19.93 -7.66
N GLY A 305 1.65 19.37 -8.02
CA GLY A 305 2.41 18.47 -7.15
C GLY A 305 1.72 17.12 -6.93
N LEU A 306 0.63 16.82 -7.66
CA LEU A 306 -0.15 15.58 -7.57
C LEU A 306 0.02 14.78 -8.86
N ASP A 307 0.11 13.46 -8.74
CA ASP A 307 0.16 12.59 -9.91
C ASP A 307 -1.26 12.36 -10.48
N PRO A 308 -1.56 12.82 -11.72
CA PRO A 308 -2.86 12.60 -12.35
C PRO A 308 -3.24 11.14 -12.55
N MET A 309 -2.27 10.23 -12.49
CA MET A 309 -2.50 8.79 -12.52
C MET A 309 -3.00 8.23 -11.19
N ASN A 310 -2.76 8.96 -10.09
CA ASN A 310 -3.08 8.54 -8.73
C ASN A 310 -4.24 9.32 -8.13
N VAL A 311 -4.35 10.59 -8.50
CA VAL A 311 -5.36 11.51 -7.99
C VAL A 311 -6.22 11.93 -9.16
N SER A 312 -7.53 11.66 -9.08
CA SER A 312 -8.48 12.09 -10.09
C SER A 312 -8.49 13.62 -10.20
N MET A 313 -8.40 14.11 -11.43
CA MET A 313 -8.53 15.53 -11.74
C MET A 313 -9.14 15.77 -13.11
N GLU A 314 -9.66 16.94 -13.33
CA GLU A 314 -10.12 17.40 -14.61
C GLU A 314 -9.08 18.38 -15.18
N ILE A 315 -8.43 18.00 -16.28
CA ILE A 315 -7.37 18.78 -16.91
C ILE A 315 -7.96 19.47 -18.15
N HIS A 316 -8.17 20.77 -18.04
CA HIS A 316 -8.58 21.60 -19.16
C HIS A 316 -7.36 22.05 -19.94
N THR A 317 -7.27 21.65 -21.20
CA THR A 317 -6.17 22.03 -22.09
C THR A 317 -6.58 23.06 -23.11
N ASN A 318 -5.60 23.73 -23.71
CA ASN A 318 -5.79 24.63 -24.84
C ASN A 318 -5.68 23.89 -26.18
N MET A 319 -5.77 22.55 -26.21
CA MET A 319 -5.64 21.80 -27.46
C MET A 319 -6.75 22.11 -28.44
N ASN A 320 -6.37 22.47 -29.64
CA ASN A 320 -7.29 22.55 -30.77
C ASN A 320 -7.21 21.23 -31.57
N PRO A 321 -8.27 20.40 -31.60
CA PRO A 321 -8.23 19.09 -32.24
C PRO A 321 -7.87 19.14 -33.73
N THR A 322 -8.32 20.16 -34.44
CA THR A 322 -8.04 20.32 -35.88
C THR A 322 -6.55 20.61 -36.13
N VAL A 323 -5.97 21.51 -35.34
CA VAL A 323 -4.53 21.83 -35.44
C VAL A 323 -3.67 20.64 -35.03
N GLN A 324 -4.04 19.95 -33.95
CA GLN A 324 -3.31 18.79 -33.48
C GLN A 324 -3.33 17.64 -34.50
N ALA A 325 -4.49 17.34 -35.09
CA ALA A 325 -4.60 16.32 -36.13
C ALA A 325 -3.75 16.67 -37.39
N GLN A 326 -3.66 17.94 -37.74
CA GLN A 326 -2.78 18.38 -38.81
C GLN A 326 -1.30 18.20 -38.49
N LEU A 327 -0.87 18.55 -37.27
CA LEU A 327 0.51 18.35 -36.80
C LEU A 327 0.89 16.87 -36.82
N GLU A 328 0.03 15.98 -36.31
CA GLU A 328 0.25 14.55 -36.33
C GLU A 328 0.32 13.96 -37.74
N SER A 329 -0.53 14.46 -38.68
CA SER A 329 -0.48 14.01 -40.08
C SER A 329 0.83 14.44 -40.77
N ILE A 330 1.33 15.63 -40.45
CA ILE A 330 2.64 16.11 -40.94
C ILE A 330 3.77 15.22 -40.38
N GLN A 331 3.74 14.94 -39.08
CA GLN A 331 4.74 14.12 -38.45
C GLN A 331 4.73 12.66 -38.96
N ALA A 332 3.56 12.12 -39.30
CA ALA A 332 3.38 10.83 -39.92
C ALA A 332 3.75 10.75 -41.41
N GLY A 333 4.16 11.89 -42.01
CA GLY A 333 4.47 11.98 -43.44
C GLY A 333 3.25 11.93 -44.37
N THR A 334 2.03 12.11 -43.82
CA THR A 334 0.77 12.09 -44.60
C THR A 334 0.17 13.47 -44.77
N GLY A 335 0.75 14.48 -44.13
CA GLY A 335 0.24 15.88 -44.12
C GLY A 335 0.64 16.75 -45.29
N GLY A 336 1.21 16.20 -46.36
CA GLY A 336 1.55 16.94 -47.57
C GLY A 336 2.75 17.88 -47.46
N ILE A 337 3.56 17.72 -46.43
CA ILE A 337 4.84 18.41 -46.23
C ILE A 337 5.97 17.39 -46.31
N ASP A 338 6.83 17.54 -47.31
CA ASP A 338 8.05 16.76 -47.43
C ASP A 338 9.16 17.41 -46.58
N PHE A 339 9.66 16.69 -45.61
CA PHE A 339 10.85 17.08 -44.86
C PHE A 339 12.10 16.67 -45.68
N PRO A 340 13.05 17.59 -45.91
CA PRO A 340 14.31 17.21 -46.54
C PRO A 340 15.07 16.24 -45.63
N ASP A 341 15.68 15.21 -46.25
CA ASP A 341 16.55 14.21 -45.59
C ASP A 341 17.77 14.85 -44.91
#